data_ccd4acf370c9a3b73b40cca11b6f0642
#
_entry.id   ccd4acf370c9a3b73b40cca11b6f0642
#
_cell.length_a   1.000
_cell.length_b   1.000
_cell.length_c   1.000
_cell.angle_alpha   90.00
_cell.angle_beta   90.00
_cell.angle_gamma   90.00
#
_symmetry.space_group_name_H-M   'P 1'
#
loop_
_entity.id
_entity.type
_entity.pdbx_description
1 polymer ?
#
loop_
_entity_poly.entity_id
_entity_poly.type
_entity_poly.pdbx_seq_one_letter_code
_entity_poly.pdbx_strand_id
1 'polypeptide(L)'
;TTGNTAFVDSTFPFKQAVVNEHVFICRPTTQIIPEFLFRFLSSKDGQARILENFKGSAQGGINQTFAANTEIPLAPLSEQKRIMAKVEKLLAKVDASRTRLEKIPILLKRFRQSVLAAACSGRLTADWREKHLDVEPAAELFAKLKVDRQRRYAAECKEADTVGRRQPKNPDTNKRSRNLVNELPDLPETWGYY
;
A
#
# COMPACT_ATOMS: atom_id res chain seq x y z
N THR A 1 -7.11 24.62 -6.77
CA THR A 1 -8.57 24.45 -6.61
C THR A 1 -9.11 25.59 -5.76
N THR A 2 -10.14 26.26 -6.26
CA THR A 2 -10.76 27.41 -5.59
C THR A 2 -11.37 26.99 -4.25
N GLY A 3 -11.23 27.84 -3.22
CA GLY A 3 -11.79 27.59 -1.88
C GLY A 3 -10.90 26.78 -0.93
N ASN A 4 -9.78 26.25 -1.38
CA ASN A 4 -8.85 25.56 -0.47
C ASN A 4 -8.35 26.51 0.63
N THR A 5 -8.37 26.02 1.86
CA THR A 5 -7.90 26.76 3.04
C THR A 5 -6.62 26.14 3.59
N ALA A 6 -5.71 26.98 4.04
CA ALA A 6 -4.49 26.59 4.73
C ALA A 6 -4.36 27.39 6.04
N PHE A 7 -3.80 26.76 7.05
CA PHE A 7 -3.51 27.41 8.32
C PHE A 7 -2.01 27.68 8.43
N VAL A 8 -1.67 28.91 8.78
CA VAL A 8 -0.29 29.33 8.99
C VAL A 8 -0.10 29.55 10.49
N ASP A 9 0.73 28.75 11.10
CA ASP A 9 1.07 28.78 12.52
C ASP A 9 2.56 29.09 12.75
N SER A 10 3.01 28.96 13.99
CA SER A 10 4.40 29.18 14.38
C SER A 10 5.41 28.21 13.76
N THR A 11 4.96 27.11 13.16
CA THR A 11 5.82 26.13 12.48
C THR A 11 6.11 26.52 11.03
N PHE A 12 5.48 27.58 10.54
CA PHE A 12 5.70 28.07 9.18
C PHE A 12 7.18 28.45 8.97
N PRO A 13 7.86 27.87 7.96
CA PRO A 13 9.32 27.95 7.86
C PRO A 13 9.89 29.32 7.50
N PHE A 14 9.04 30.24 7.06
CA PHE A 14 9.49 31.58 6.58
C PHE A 14 9.04 32.69 7.51
N LYS A 15 9.95 33.62 7.82
CA LYS A 15 9.63 34.79 8.62
C LYS A 15 8.77 35.82 7.87
N GLN A 16 8.87 35.83 6.54
CA GLN A 16 8.10 36.71 5.66
C GLN A 16 7.63 35.87 4.47
N ALA A 17 6.39 36.05 4.07
CA ALA A 17 5.80 35.46 2.89
C ALA A 17 4.87 36.46 2.23
N VAL A 18 4.81 36.42 0.91
CA VAL A 18 3.86 37.15 0.10
C VAL A 18 2.90 36.19 -0.57
N VAL A 19 1.66 36.58 -0.73
CA VAL A 19 0.65 35.82 -1.46
C VAL A 19 0.36 36.54 -2.78
N ASN A 20 -0.02 35.77 -3.79
CA ASN A 20 -0.47 36.34 -5.06
C ASN A 20 -1.95 36.77 -4.96
N GLU A 21 -2.45 37.39 -6.02
CA GLU A 21 -3.83 37.90 -6.13
C GLU A 21 -4.93 36.84 -6.00
N HIS A 22 -4.58 35.57 -6.14
CA HIS A 22 -5.52 34.45 -6.03
C HIS A 22 -5.61 33.86 -4.62
N VAL A 23 -4.86 34.40 -3.66
CA VAL A 23 -4.83 33.90 -2.28
C VAL A 23 -5.25 35.02 -1.31
N PHE A 24 -6.29 34.77 -0.55
CA PHE A 24 -6.77 35.68 0.47
C PHE A 24 -6.21 35.34 1.85
N ILE A 25 -5.71 36.36 2.53
CA ILE A 25 -5.26 36.22 3.92
C ILE A 25 -6.43 36.56 4.84
N CYS A 26 -6.91 35.60 5.60
CA CYS A 26 -7.94 35.78 6.62
C CYS A 26 -7.30 35.94 8.00
N ARG A 27 -7.42 37.11 8.61
CA ARG A 27 -7.00 37.39 9.99
C ARG A 27 -8.22 37.58 10.86
N PRO A 28 -8.57 36.59 11.73
CA PRO A 28 -9.74 36.75 12.59
C PRO A 28 -9.51 37.82 13.66
N THR A 29 -10.60 38.37 14.17
CA THR A 29 -10.59 39.26 15.34
C THR A 29 -10.30 38.49 16.63
N THR A 30 -10.13 39.17 17.74
CA THR A 30 -9.88 38.56 19.06
C THR A 30 -11.02 37.65 19.58
N GLN A 31 -12.19 37.72 18.95
CA GLN A 31 -13.36 36.93 19.31
C GLN A 31 -13.43 35.54 18.61
N ILE A 32 -12.57 35.30 17.65
CA ILE A 32 -12.53 34.06 16.88
C ILE A 32 -11.14 33.46 17.01
N ILE A 33 -11.07 32.21 17.46
CA ILE A 33 -9.83 31.43 17.49
C ILE A 33 -9.43 31.08 16.05
N PRO A 34 -8.20 31.40 15.60
CA PRO A 34 -7.76 31.16 14.22
C PRO A 34 -7.94 29.70 13.78
N GLU A 35 -7.62 28.73 14.64
CA GLU A 35 -7.79 27.29 14.37
C GLU A 35 -9.27 26.92 14.22
N PHE A 36 -10.16 27.53 15.00
CA PHE A 36 -11.60 27.31 14.90
C PHE A 36 -12.10 27.80 13.53
N LEU A 37 -11.71 28.99 13.10
CA LEU A 37 -12.03 29.54 11.79
C LEU A 37 -11.53 28.62 10.68
N PHE A 38 -10.28 28.20 10.75
CA PHE A 38 -9.68 27.28 9.77
C PHE A 38 -10.46 25.96 9.67
N ARG A 39 -10.80 25.35 10.81
CA ARG A 39 -11.56 24.10 10.83
C ARG A 39 -12.96 24.27 10.26
N PHE A 40 -13.62 25.37 10.56
CA PHE A 40 -14.91 25.68 9.96
C PHE A 40 -14.80 25.84 8.44
N LEU A 41 -13.89 26.69 7.96
CA LEU A 41 -13.72 26.93 6.52
C LEU A 41 -13.26 25.66 5.77
N SER A 42 -12.55 24.76 6.41
CA SER A 42 -12.15 23.46 5.85
C SER A 42 -13.27 22.40 5.90
N SER A 43 -14.34 22.64 6.64
CA SER A 43 -15.49 21.73 6.74
C SER A 43 -16.32 21.75 5.46
N LYS A 44 -17.17 20.72 5.29
CA LYS A 44 -18.11 20.65 4.15
C LYS A 44 -19.01 21.90 4.06
N ASP A 45 -19.53 22.33 5.20
CA ASP A 45 -20.43 23.50 5.26
C ASP A 45 -19.66 24.81 4.98
N GLY A 46 -18.46 24.97 5.55
CA GLY A 46 -17.60 26.11 5.26
C GLY A 46 -17.21 26.18 3.79
N GLN A 47 -16.85 25.05 3.18
CA GLN A 47 -16.55 25.00 1.75
C GLN A 47 -17.77 25.32 0.88
N ALA A 48 -18.95 24.84 1.23
CA ALA A 48 -20.18 25.19 0.52
C ALA A 48 -20.42 26.70 0.53
N ARG A 49 -20.31 27.35 1.70
CA ARG A 49 -20.48 28.81 1.84
C ARG A 49 -19.40 29.63 1.09
N ILE A 50 -18.18 29.14 1.04
CA ILE A 50 -17.13 29.76 0.22
C ILE A 50 -17.50 29.67 -1.25
N LEU A 51 -17.97 28.51 -1.73
CA LEU A 51 -18.31 28.26 -3.12
C LEU A 51 -19.60 28.96 -3.58
N GLU A 52 -20.52 29.30 -2.68
CA GLU A 52 -21.68 30.15 -2.98
C GLU A 52 -21.26 31.53 -3.52
N ASN A 53 -20.07 32.02 -3.13
CA ASN A 53 -19.50 33.25 -3.60
C ASN A 53 -18.69 33.10 -4.90
N PHE A 54 -18.67 31.91 -5.50
CA PHE A 54 -17.97 31.65 -6.74
C PHE A 54 -18.67 32.31 -7.92
N LYS A 55 -17.97 33.14 -8.68
CA LYS A 55 -18.49 33.84 -9.87
C LYS A 55 -17.59 33.59 -11.07
N GLY A 56 -18.21 33.43 -12.24
CA GLY A 56 -17.54 33.24 -13.52
C GLY A 56 -17.73 31.83 -14.11
N SER A 57 -17.86 31.77 -15.44
CA SER A 57 -18.14 30.53 -16.17
C SER A 57 -16.89 29.86 -16.77
N ALA A 58 -15.88 30.65 -17.19
CA ALA A 58 -14.67 30.12 -17.86
C ALA A 58 -13.43 30.15 -16.96
N GLN A 59 -13.24 31.20 -16.18
CA GLN A 59 -12.22 31.33 -15.14
C GLN A 59 -12.88 31.85 -13.87
N GLY A 60 -13.71 31.03 -13.28
CA GLY A 60 -14.41 31.40 -12.06
C GLY A 60 -13.48 31.49 -10.86
N GLY A 61 -13.76 32.43 -9.97
CA GLY A 61 -13.01 32.67 -8.74
C GLY A 61 -13.88 33.24 -7.63
N ILE A 62 -13.30 33.34 -6.46
CA ILE A 62 -13.87 34.01 -5.31
C ILE A 62 -13.24 35.42 -5.26
N ASN A 63 -14.06 36.45 -5.05
CA ASN A 63 -13.57 37.78 -4.87
C ASN A 63 -13.45 38.15 -3.37
N GLN A 64 -12.88 39.31 -3.05
CA GLN A 64 -12.70 39.73 -1.67
C GLN A 64 -13.98 39.89 -0.86
N THR A 65 -15.14 40.03 -1.54
CA THR A 65 -16.44 40.20 -0.87
C THR A 65 -16.92 38.87 -0.21
N PHE A 66 -16.26 37.74 -0.48
CA PHE A 66 -16.63 36.49 0.15
C PHE A 66 -16.59 36.54 1.67
N ALA A 67 -15.62 37.30 2.24
CA ALA A 67 -15.45 37.45 3.69
C ALA A 67 -16.64 38.17 4.34
N ALA A 68 -17.23 39.13 3.63
CA ALA A 68 -18.42 39.86 4.10
C ALA A 68 -19.71 39.03 3.94
N ASN A 69 -19.75 38.12 2.96
CA ASN A 69 -20.93 37.32 2.63
C ASN A 69 -20.95 35.90 3.27
N THR A 70 -19.80 35.49 3.86
CA THR A 70 -19.72 34.17 4.48
C THR A 70 -20.07 34.25 5.95
N GLU A 71 -21.24 33.75 6.30
CA GLU A 71 -21.67 33.65 7.69
C GLU A 71 -20.93 32.51 8.40
N ILE A 72 -20.43 32.76 9.60
CA ILE A 72 -19.70 31.82 10.43
C ILE A 72 -20.49 31.62 11.72
N PRO A 73 -20.78 30.38 12.16
CA PRO A 73 -21.39 30.12 13.45
C PRO A 73 -20.40 30.50 14.55
N LEU A 74 -20.68 31.54 15.30
CA LEU A 74 -19.81 32.07 16.33
C LEU A 74 -20.23 31.58 17.72
N ALA A 75 -19.47 30.65 18.29
CA ALA A 75 -19.62 30.24 19.67
C ALA A 75 -18.82 31.16 20.62
N PRO A 76 -19.15 31.26 21.92
CA PRO A 76 -18.32 31.94 22.91
C PRO A 76 -16.88 31.37 22.93
N LEU A 77 -15.86 32.19 23.22
CA LEU A 77 -14.45 31.80 23.19
C LEU A 77 -14.13 30.54 24.00
N SER A 78 -14.77 30.40 25.17
CA SER A 78 -14.62 29.21 26.02
C SER A 78 -15.12 27.93 25.34
N GLU A 79 -16.19 28.05 24.58
CA GLU A 79 -16.79 26.95 23.84
C GLU A 79 -15.96 26.62 22.58
N GLN A 80 -15.48 27.64 21.85
CA GLN A 80 -14.55 27.44 20.74
C GLN A 80 -13.32 26.63 21.19
N LYS A 81 -12.70 26.95 22.35
CA LYS A 81 -11.59 26.19 22.92
C LYS A 81 -11.95 24.73 23.19
N ARG A 82 -13.12 24.47 23.75
CA ARG A 82 -13.60 23.11 24.04
C ARG A 82 -13.87 22.31 22.76
N ILE A 83 -14.46 22.96 21.76
CA ILE A 83 -14.68 22.37 20.44
C ILE A 83 -13.34 21.98 19.82
N MET A 84 -12.38 22.91 19.81
CA MET A 84 -11.06 22.68 19.22
C MET A 84 -10.33 21.51 19.91
N ALA A 85 -10.27 21.48 21.23
CA ALA A 85 -9.66 20.37 21.97
C ALA A 85 -10.31 19.00 21.64
N LYS A 86 -11.63 18.97 21.44
CA LYS A 86 -12.34 17.75 21.06
C LYS A 86 -12.05 17.34 19.61
N VAL A 87 -12.05 18.31 18.69
CA VAL A 87 -11.75 18.08 17.25
C VAL A 87 -10.32 17.57 17.09
N GLU A 88 -9.33 18.20 17.71
CA GLU A 88 -7.93 17.77 17.67
C GLU A 88 -7.74 16.35 18.21
N LYS A 89 -8.37 16.01 19.33
CA LYS A 89 -8.33 14.66 19.88
C LYS A 89 -8.92 13.61 18.92
N LEU A 90 -10.00 13.97 18.21
CA LEU A 90 -10.62 13.06 17.22
C LEU A 90 -9.75 12.91 15.98
N LEU A 91 -9.23 14.02 15.45
CA LEU A 91 -8.36 14.01 14.28
C LEU A 91 -7.08 13.22 14.54
N ALA A 92 -6.44 13.40 15.72
CA ALA A 92 -5.27 12.62 16.10
C ALA A 92 -5.54 11.10 16.10
N LYS A 93 -6.75 10.67 16.52
CA LYS A 93 -7.14 9.25 16.43
C LYS A 93 -7.31 8.78 14.98
N VAL A 94 -7.89 9.62 14.13
CA VAL A 94 -8.05 9.32 12.70
C VAL A 94 -6.67 9.19 12.04
N ASP A 95 -5.76 10.12 12.28
CA ASP A 95 -4.40 10.10 11.74
C ASP A 95 -3.61 8.87 12.22
N ALA A 96 -3.71 8.53 13.51
CA ALA A 96 -3.10 7.32 14.04
C ALA A 96 -3.65 6.04 13.38
N SER A 97 -4.96 6.00 13.13
CA SER A 97 -5.62 4.88 12.45
C SER A 97 -5.18 4.79 10.99
N ARG A 98 -5.13 5.91 10.29
CA ARG A 98 -4.64 6.01 8.91
C ARG A 98 -3.20 5.51 8.79
N THR A 99 -2.31 5.99 9.66
CA THR A 99 -0.91 5.56 9.68
C THR A 99 -0.76 4.06 9.92
N ARG A 100 -1.61 3.47 10.75
CA ARG A 100 -1.65 2.00 10.95
C ARG A 100 -2.10 1.27 9.68
N LEU A 101 -3.16 1.76 9.04
CA LEU A 101 -3.68 1.18 7.80
C LEU A 101 -2.66 1.22 6.65
N GLU A 102 -1.90 2.29 6.53
CA GLU A 102 -0.85 2.44 5.51
C GLU A 102 0.27 1.39 5.63
N LYS A 103 0.49 0.83 6.83
CA LYS A 103 1.47 -0.25 7.06
C LYS A 103 0.96 -1.64 6.68
N ILE A 104 -0.35 -1.84 6.57
CA ILE A 104 -0.96 -3.16 6.31
C ILE A 104 -0.47 -3.80 5.01
N PRO A 105 -0.41 -3.11 3.86
CA PRO A 105 0.05 -3.74 2.61
C PRO A 105 1.48 -4.29 2.72
N ILE A 106 2.36 -3.57 3.42
CA ILE A 106 3.76 -4.00 3.63
C ILE A 106 3.80 -5.24 4.52
N LEU A 107 3.01 -5.26 5.60
CA LEU A 107 2.91 -6.41 6.51
C LEU A 107 2.35 -7.64 5.80
N LEU A 108 1.31 -7.48 4.99
CA LEU A 108 0.73 -8.56 4.19
C LEU A 108 1.72 -9.12 3.18
N LYS A 109 2.49 -8.26 2.52
CA LYS A 109 3.55 -8.70 1.59
C LYS A 109 4.60 -9.53 2.32
N ARG A 110 5.11 -9.04 3.46
CA ARG A 110 6.10 -9.76 4.29
C ARG A 110 5.55 -11.09 4.80
N PHE A 111 4.30 -11.09 5.26
CA PHE A 111 3.63 -12.31 5.74
C PHE A 111 3.55 -13.37 4.63
N ARG A 112 3.08 -12.99 3.42
CA ARG A 112 3.02 -13.91 2.28
C ARG A 112 4.40 -14.48 1.95
N GLN A 113 5.43 -13.63 1.91
CA GLN A 113 6.80 -14.08 1.66
C GLN A 113 7.30 -15.05 2.74
N SER A 114 7.02 -14.74 4.01
CA SER A 114 7.39 -15.61 5.13
C SER A 114 6.70 -16.98 5.07
N VAL A 115 5.39 -17.00 4.75
CA VAL A 115 4.64 -18.26 4.60
C VAL A 115 5.19 -19.08 3.44
N LEU A 116 5.43 -18.45 2.28
CA LEU A 116 6.01 -19.13 1.12
C LEU A 116 7.40 -19.69 1.42
N ALA A 117 8.26 -18.89 2.06
CA ALA A 117 9.59 -19.34 2.47
C ALA A 117 9.51 -20.51 3.46
N ALA A 118 8.58 -20.45 4.44
CA ALA A 118 8.37 -21.55 5.38
C ALA A 118 7.82 -22.82 4.70
N ALA A 119 6.96 -22.65 3.69
CA ALA A 119 6.45 -23.78 2.90
C ALA A 119 7.57 -24.40 2.05
N CYS A 120 8.31 -23.59 1.29
CA CYS A 120 9.36 -24.08 0.40
C CYS A 120 10.59 -24.66 1.13
N SER A 121 10.83 -24.23 2.38
CA SER A 121 11.89 -24.81 3.23
C SER A 121 11.41 -26.00 4.07
N GLY A 122 10.15 -26.39 3.94
CA GLY A 122 9.55 -27.49 4.72
C GLY A 122 9.28 -27.19 6.18
N ARG A 123 9.55 -25.96 6.66
CA ARG A 123 9.27 -25.58 8.06
C ARG A 123 7.80 -25.63 8.42
N LEU A 124 6.93 -25.32 7.45
CA LEU A 124 5.47 -25.27 7.67
C LEU A 124 4.90 -26.65 8.04
N THR A 125 5.55 -27.73 7.64
CA THR A 125 5.12 -29.12 7.86
C THR A 125 6.10 -29.91 8.72
N ALA A 126 6.93 -29.23 9.51
CA ALA A 126 7.92 -29.90 10.38
C ALA A 126 7.25 -30.85 11.39
N ASP A 127 6.26 -30.36 12.12
CA ASP A 127 5.51 -31.13 13.13
C ASP A 127 4.82 -32.38 12.53
N TRP A 128 4.40 -32.29 11.28
CA TRP A 128 3.81 -33.43 10.59
C TRP A 128 4.87 -34.48 10.26
N ARG A 129 6.06 -34.08 9.76
CA ARG A 129 7.15 -34.98 9.42
C ARG A 129 7.71 -35.72 10.64
N GLU A 130 7.77 -35.05 11.79
CA GLU A 130 8.20 -35.69 13.05
C GLU A 130 7.30 -36.90 13.43
N LYS A 131 6.02 -36.84 13.05
CA LYS A 131 5.04 -37.90 13.34
C LYS A 131 4.95 -38.99 12.25
N HIS A 132 5.50 -38.71 11.06
CA HIS A 132 5.42 -39.56 9.88
C HIS A 132 6.82 -39.81 9.33
N LEU A 133 7.53 -40.76 9.94
CA LEU A 133 8.91 -41.10 9.58
C LEU A 133 8.97 -42.06 8.36
N ASP A 134 7.84 -42.57 7.93
CA ASP A 134 7.66 -43.50 6.81
C ASP A 134 7.45 -42.85 5.45
N VAL A 135 7.67 -41.54 5.37
CA VAL A 135 7.50 -40.78 4.12
C VAL A 135 8.61 -41.14 3.12
N GLU A 136 8.19 -41.46 1.89
CA GLU A 136 9.11 -41.74 0.78
C GLU A 136 10.11 -40.60 0.56
N PRO A 137 11.41 -40.87 0.57
CA PRO A 137 12.44 -39.82 0.32
C PRO A 137 12.33 -39.27 -1.10
N ALA A 138 12.60 -37.95 -1.27
CA ALA A 138 12.58 -37.30 -2.59
C ALA A 138 13.50 -37.98 -3.61
N ALA A 139 14.61 -38.59 -3.16
CA ALA A 139 15.53 -39.32 -4.02
C ALA A 139 14.85 -40.47 -4.79
N GLU A 140 13.97 -41.20 -4.13
CA GLU A 140 13.20 -42.29 -4.77
C GLU A 140 12.17 -41.75 -5.77
N LEU A 141 11.47 -40.66 -5.39
CA LEU A 141 10.56 -39.95 -6.28
C LEU A 141 11.28 -39.44 -7.53
N PHE A 142 12.46 -38.84 -7.35
CA PHE A 142 13.29 -38.36 -8.48
C PHE A 142 13.72 -39.50 -9.40
N ALA A 143 14.09 -40.64 -8.86
CA ALA A 143 14.42 -41.80 -9.66
C ALA A 143 13.21 -42.27 -10.52
N LYS A 144 12.01 -42.33 -9.92
CA LYS A 144 10.77 -42.65 -10.63
C LYS A 144 10.46 -41.64 -11.73
N LEU A 145 10.55 -40.32 -11.41
CA LEU A 145 10.30 -39.25 -12.37
C LEU A 145 11.31 -39.29 -13.53
N LYS A 146 12.58 -39.60 -13.28
CA LYS A 146 13.60 -39.72 -14.33
C LYS A 146 13.27 -40.86 -15.28
N VAL A 147 12.87 -42.03 -14.76
CA VAL A 147 12.47 -43.17 -15.58
C VAL A 147 11.22 -42.84 -16.42
N ASP A 148 10.21 -42.21 -15.82
CA ASP A 148 9.01 -41.81 -16.55
C ASP A 148 9.31 -40.78 -17.65
N ARG A 149 10.18 -39.82 -17.37
CA ARG A 149 10.62 -38.82 -18.36
C ARG A 149 11.32 -39.48 -19.56
N GLN A 150 12.23 -40.42 -19.28
CA GLN A 150 12.92 -41.13 -20.34
C GLN A 150 11.96 -42.01 -21.16
N ARG A 151 10.97 -42.65 -20.51
CA ARG A 151 9.94 -43.44 -21.17
C ARG A 151 9.07 -42.57 -22.10
N ARG A 152 8.63 -41.41 -21.63
CA ARG A 152 7.86 -40.47 -22.44
C ARG A 152 8.67 -39.97 -23.64
N TYR A 153 9.93 -39.56 -23.40
CA TYR A 153 10.82 -39.12 -24.46
C TYR A 153 11.02 -40.21 -25.53
N ALA A 154 11.23 -41.47 -25.13
CA ALA A 154 11.37 -42.60 -26.07
C ALA A 154 10.08 -42.84 -26.87
N ALA A 155 8.90 -42.64 -26.25
CA ALA A 155 7.63 -42.77 -26.95
C ALA A 155 7.44 -41.63 -27.98
N GLU A 156 7.75 -40.38 -27.59
CA GLU A 156 7.68 -39.21 -28.48
C GLU A 156 8.66 -39.31 -29.66
N CYS A 157 9.87 -39.84 -29.43
CA CYS A 157 10.83 -40.10 -30.53
C CYS A 157 10.27 -41.14 -31.53
N LYS A 158 9.70 -42.24 -31.07
CA LYS A 158 9.08 -43.25 -31.95
C LYS A 158 7.92 -42.68 -32.76
N GLU A 159 7.08 -41.86 -32.12
CA GLU A 159 5.97 -41.19 -32.81
C GLU A 159 6.49 -40.19 -33.85
N ALA A 160 7.52 -39.42 -33.52
CA ALA A 160 8.14 -38.48 -34.44
C ALA A 160 8.73 -39.19 -35.68
N ASP A 161 9.39 -40.34 -35.48
CA ASP A 161 9.95 -41.16 -36.57
C ASP A 161 8.85 -41.73 -37.46
N THR A 162 7.71 -42.17 -36.88
CA THR A 162 6.59 -42.72 -37.68
C THR A 162 5.86 -41.66 -38.49
N VAL A 163 5.83 -40.42 -38.02
CA VAL A 163 5.14 -39.29 -38.68
C VAL A 163 6.09 -38.45 -39.53
N GLY A 164 7.40 -38.73 -39.53
CA GLY A 164 8.42 -37.95 -40.23
C GLY A 164 8.64 -36.56 -39.66
N ARG A 165 8.38 -36.35 -38.38
CA ARG A 165 8.63 -35.10 -37.68
C ARG A 165 10.03 -35.07 -37.06
N ARG A 166 10.54 -33.87 -36.83
CA ARG A 166 11.81 -33.67 -36.10
C ARG A 166 11.70 -34.27 -34.68
N GLN A 167 12.70 -35.04 -34.30
CA GLN A 167 12.76 -35.64 -32.95
C GLN A 167 12.77 -34.55 -31.86
N PRO A 168 12.09 -34.77 -30.72
CA PRO A 168 12.10 -33.88 -29.56
C PRO A 168 13.51 -33.75 -28.98
N LYS A 169 13.79 -32.63 -28.29
CA LYS A 169 15.07 -32.44 -27.61
C LYS A 169 15.15 -33.38 -26.40
N ASN A 170 16.29 -34.05 -26.24
CA ASN A 170 16.50 -34.90 -25.07
C ASN A 170 16.41 -34.07 -23.78
N PRO A 171 15.50 -34.40 -22.85
CA PRO A 171 15.29 -33.64 -21.61
C PRO A 171 16.49 -33.63 -20.67
N ASP A 172 17.39 -34.62 -20.77
CA ASP A 172 18.58 -34.73 -19.90
C ASP A 172 19.75 -33.83 -20.37
N THR A 173 19.70 -33.28 -21.59
CA THR A 173 20.75 -32.40 -22.11
C THR A 173 20.64 -30.96 -21.60
N ASN A 174 19.50 -30.58 -20.99
CA ASN A 174 19.29 -29.24 -20.48
C ASN A 174 19.96 -29.07 -19.08
N LYS A 175 21.27 -29.06 -19.07
CA LYS A 175 22.07 -28.72 -17.88
C LYS A 175 21.86 -27.22 -17.57
N ARG A 176 20.74 -26.87 -16.93
CA ARG A 176 20.63 -25.55 -16.30
C ARG A 176 21.77 -25.44 -15.29
N SER A 177 22.52 -24.36 -15.38
CA SER A 177 23.70 -24.03 -14.57
C SER A 177 23.48 -24.38 -13.10
N ARG A 178 24.29 -25.30 -12.58
CA ARG A 178 24.37 -25.62 -11.14
C ARG A 178 24.90 -24.47 -10.27
N ASN A 179 25.10 -23.29 -10.84
CA ASN A 179 25.70 -22.15 -10.13
C ASN A 179 24.76 -21.46 -9.11
N LEU A 180 23.49 -21.87 -9.05
CA LEU A 180 22.52 -21.33 -8.07
C LEU A 180 22.43 -22.18 -6.78
N VAL A 181 23.16 -23.28 -6.67
CA VAL A 181 23.00 -24.22 -5.55
C VAL A 181 23.46 -23.61 -4.21
N ASN A 182 24.37 -22.62 -4.24
CA ASN A 182 24.88 -22.01 -3.02
C ASN A 182 23.94 -20.99 -2.35
N GLU A 183 22.82 -20.64 -3.00
CA GLU A 183 21.84 -19.66 -2.47
C GLU A 183 20.50 -20.32 -2.10
N LEU A 184 20.40 -21.64 -2.23
CA LEU A 184 19.16 -22.35 -1.94
C LEU A 184 19.04 -22.61 -0.43
N PRO A 185 17.82 -22.50 0.14
CA PRO A 185 17.61 -22.75 1.56
C PRO A 185 17.85 -24.21 1.91
N ASP A 186 18.30 -24.48 3.14
CA ASP A 186 18.41 -25.84 3.67
C ASP A 186 17.04 -26.50 3.66
N LEU A 187 16.99 -27.71 3.11
CA LEU A 187 15.78 -28.53 3.03
C LEU A 187 15.79 -29.63 4.12
N PRO A 188 14.61 -30.15 4.49
CA PRO A 188 14.53 -31.35 5.30
C PRO A 188 15.24 -32.53 4.62
N GLU A 189 15.76 -33.48 5.41
CA GLU A 189 16.51 -34.65 4.91
C GLU A 189 15.73 -35.50 3.88
N THR A 190 14.39 -35.54 4.02
CA THR A 190 13.51 -36.25 3.10
C THR A 190 13.24 -35.54 1.79
N TRP A 191 13.66 -34.26 1.67
CA TRP A 191 13.42 -33.41 0.50
C TRP A 191 14.68 -33.31 -0.36
N GLY A 192 14.52 -32.90 -1.61
CA GLY A 192 15.65 -32.69 -2.54
C GLY A 192 15.29 -31.66 -3.61
N TYR A 193 16.31 -31.12 -4.25
CA TYR A 193 16.16 -30.24 -5.40
C TYR A 193 16.23 -31.07 -6.70
N TYR A 194 15.23 -30.88 -7.57
CA TYR A 194 15.08 -31.57 -8.86
C TYR A 194 15.31 -30.67 -10.06
#